data_b0b987879a880afe0ea2af29467df41e
#
_entry.id   b0b987879a880afe0ea2af29467df41e
#
_cell.length_a   1.000
_cell.length_b   1.000
_cell.length_c   1.000
_cell.angle_alpha   90.00
_cell.angle_beta   90.00
_cell.angle_gamma   90.00
#
_symmetry.space_group_name_H-M   'P 1'
#
loop_
_entity.id
_entity.type
_entity.pdbx_description
1 polymer ?
#
loop_
_entity_poly.entity_id
_entity_poly.type
_entity_poly.pdbx_seq_one_letter_code
_entity_poly.pdbx_strand_id
1 'polypeptide(L)'
;MTIKSDKWIRRMAETTKMIEPFEPHQVREREGKKIISYGTSSYGYDIRCAPEFKVFTNIHSTVVDPKNFDEKSFVDFYGDSCIIPPNSFALARTLEYFRIPRNVLTICLGKSTYARCGIIVNVTPFEPEWEGYVTLEFSNTTPLPAKIYAGEGCAQVLFFESDEVCETSYKDRGGKYQGQVGVTLPKA
;
A
#
# COMPACT_ATOMS: atom_id res chain seq x y z
N MET A 1 -8.94 16.58 -15.08
CA MET A 1 -8.13 15.72 -14.16
C MET A 1 -6.80 15.39 -14.81
N THR A 2 -5.67 15.69 -14.15
CA THR A 2 -4.32 15.51 -14.71
C THR A 2 -3.44 14.64 -13.80
N ILE A 3 -2.73 13.68 -14.41
CA ILE A 3 -1.69 12.92 -13.71
C ILE A 3 -0.54 13.86 -13.29
N LYS A 4 0.03 13.63 -12.12
CA LYS A 4 1.06 14.48 -11.53
C LYS A 4 2.47 13.95 -11.74
N SER A 5 3.38 14.87 -12.10
CA SER A 5 4.79 14.55 -12.33
C SER A 5 5.58 14.46 -11.03
N ASP A 6 6.80 13.93 -11.14
CA ASP A 6 7.80 13.88 -10.08
C ASP A 6 8.05 15.23 -9.39
N LYS A 7 8.09 16.33 -10.15
CA LYS A 7 8.26 17.70 -9.61
C LYS A 7 7.11 18.09 -8.68
N TRP A 8 5.89 17.76 -9.08
CA TRP A 8 4.70 18.01 -8.26
C TRP A 8 4.71 17.14 -6.99
N ILE A 9 5.03 15.84 -7.13
CA ILE A 9 5.08 14.89 -6.01
C ILE A 9 6.11 15.36 -4.97
N ARG A 10 7.34 15.73 -5.39
CA ARG A 10 8.37 16.27 -4.49
C ARG A 10 7.88 17.51 -3.75
N ARG A 11 7.33 18.49 -4.49
CA ARG A 11 6.81 19.71 -3.88
C ARG A 11 5.73 19.42 -2.83
N MET A 12 4.77 18.54 -3.13
CA MET A 12 3.70 18.19 -2.18
C MET A 12 4.23 17.44 -0.96
N ALA A 13 5.15 16.52 -1.15
CA ALA A 13 5.79 15.82 -0.03
C ALA A 13 6.55 16.78 0.89
N GLU A 14 7.28 17.74 0.34
CA GLU A 14 8.05 18.74 1.10
C GLU A 14 7.17 19.76 1.82
N THR A 15 6.16 20.30 1.13
CA THR A 15 5.36 21.42 1.64
C THR A 15 4.18 20.99 2.51
N THR A 16 3.56 19.85 2.22
CA THR A 16 2.34 19.38 2.92
C THR A 16 2.53 18.07 3.66
N LYS A 17 3.73 17.46 3.60
CA LYS A 17 3.98 16.13 4.16
C LYS A 17 3.04 15.07 3.59
N MET A 18 2.70 15.18 2.29
CA MET A 18 1.78 14.25 1.61
C MET A 18 2.25 12.80 1.71
N ILE A 19 3.57 12.57 1.72
CA ILE A 19 4.21 11.26 1.88
C ILE A 19 5.31 11.40 2.94
N GLU A 20 5.33 10.53 3.97
CA GLU A 20 6.31 10.58 5.05
C GLU A 20 6.61 9.17 5.61
N PRO A 21 7.88 8.70 5.63
CA PRO A 21 9.07 9.36 5.09
C PRO A 21 9.09 9.36 3.55
N PHE A 22 9.58 10.46 2.97
CA PHE A 22 9.60 10.67 1.52
C PHE A 22 10.98 10.37 0.93
N GLU A 23 11.01 9.70 -0.24
CA GLU A 23 12.22 9.47 -1.02
C GLU A 23 12.13 10.20 -2.37
N PRO A 24 12.93 11.27 -2.59
CA PRO A 24 12.81 12.12 -3.77
C PRO A 24 13.32 11.48 -5.07
N HIS A 25 14.05 10.39 -4.98
CA HIS A 25 14.64 9.68 -6.11
C HIS A 25 14.32 8.19 -6.09
N GLN A 26 14.58 7.51 -7.21
CA GLN A 26 14.50 6.05 -7.26
C GLN A 26 15.74 5.42 -6.59
N VAL A 27 15.51 4.69 -5.51
CA VAL A 27 16.54 3.88 -4.83
C VAL A 27 16.49 2.46 -5.38
N ARG A 28 17.62 1.94 -5.83
CA ARG A 28 17.76 0.61 -6.46
C ARG A 28 18.78 -0.28 -5.76
N GLU A 29 19.50 0.30 -4.82
CA GLU A 29 20.56 -0.36 -4.07
C GLU A 29 20.61 0.20 -2.64
N ARG A 30 20.87 -0.66 -1.67
CA ARG A 30 21.09 -0.30 -0.28
C ARG A 30 22.23 -1.16 0.27
N GLU A 31 23.24 -0.51 0.86
CA GLU A 31 24.42 -1.19 1.45
C GLU A 31 25.13 -2.14 0.46
N GLY A 32 25.27 -1.73 -0.81
CA GLY A 32 25.91 -2.52 -1.85
C GLY A 32 25.08 -3.70 -2.40
N LYS A 33 23.82 -3.85 -1.97
CA LYS A 33 22.90 -4.91 -2.43
C LYS A 33 21.78 -4.33 -3.28
N LYS A 34 21.50 -4.99 -4.41
CA LYS A 34 20.32 -4.67 -5.23
C LYS A 34 19.05 -4.97 -4.46
N ILE A 35 18.10 -4.03 -4.53
CA ILE A 35 16.78 -4.12 -3.91
C ILE A 35 15.68 -3.92 -4.94
N ILE A 36 14.45 -4.29 -4.61
CA ILE A 36 13.29 -3.90 -5.41
C ILE A 36 13.08 -2.39 -5.21
N SER A 37 13.22 -1.63 -6.29
CA SER A 37 13.31 -0.16 -6.25
C SER A 37 12.09 0.50 -5.62
N TYR A 38 12.32 1.63 -4.93
CA TYR A 38 11.28 2.47 -4.35
C TYR A 38 11.60 3.96 -4.52
N GLY A 39 10.67 4.83 -4.18
CA GLY A 39 10.81 6.29 -4.26
C GLY A 39 10.14 6.89 -5.49
N THR A 40 10.44 8.16 -5.76
CA THR A 40 9.76 8.95 -6.80
C THR A 40 10.14 8.48 -8.20
N SER A 41 9.12 8.15 -9.01
CA SER A 41 9.23 7.89 -10.45
C SER A 41 8.74 9.09 -11.26
N SER A 42 8.71 8.99 -12.59
CA SER A 42 8.34 10.12 -13.48
C SER A 42 6.93 10.67 -13.20
N TYR A 43 5.94 9.80 -12.93
CA TYR A 43 4.54 10.15 -12.70
C TYR A 43 3.91 9.35 -11.56
N GLY A 44 4.70 8.98 -10.56
CA GLY A 44 4.22 8.20 -9.42
C GLY A 44 5.26 8.06 -8.33
N TYR A 45 4.91 7.31 -7.31
CA TYR A 45 5.76 7.00 -6.18
C TYR A 45 5.70 5.50 -5.88
N ASP A 46 6.85 4.84 -5.92
CA ASP A 46 6.98 3.43 -5.55
C ASP A 46 7.07 3.31 -4.02
N ILE A 47 6.01 2.78 -3.41
CA ILE A 47 5.86 2.63 -1.95
C ILE A 47 6.57 1.40 -1.44
N ARG A 48 7.01 1.46 -0.18
CA ARG A 48 7.68 0.36 0.52
C ARG A 48 6.72 -0.41 1.40
N CYS A 49 6.96 -1.71 1.51
CA CYS A 49 6.31 -2.57 2.49
C CYS A 49 6.96 -2.39 3.87
N ALA A 50 6.18 -2.21 4.93
CA ALA A 50 6.66 -2.23 6.31
C ALA A 50 6.92 -3.68 6.78
N PRO A 51 7.68 -3.89 7.87
CA PRO A 51 8.00 -5.24 8.37
C PRO A 51 6.86 -5.91 9.16
N GLU A 52 5.67 -5.35 9.13
CA GLU A 52 4.47 -5.83 9.84
C GLU A 52 3.53 -6.52 8.86
N PHE A 53 3.23 -7.79 9.10
CA PHE A 53 2.41 -8.64 8.24
C PHE A 53 1.35 -9.39 9.04
N LYS A 54 0.23 -9.68 8.39
CA LYS A 54 -0.79 -10.63 8.85
C LYS A 54 -0.97 -11.69 7.75
N VAL A 55 -0.51 -12.90 8.01
CA VAL A 55 -0.58 -14.01 7.05
C VAL A 55 -1.87 -14.78 7.25
N PHE A 56 -2.66 -14.93 6.18
CA PHE A 56 -3.92 -15.66 6.23
C PHE A 56 -3.71 -17.14 6.51
N THR A 57 -4.57 -17.69 7.37
CA THR A 57 -4.67 -19.11 7.67
C THR A 57 -6.13 -19.56 7.62
N ASN A 58 -6.38 -20.76 7.11
CA ASN A 58 -7.72 -21.32 6.93
C ASN A 58 -8.14 -22.31 8.04
N ILE A 59 -7.40 -22.36 9.15
CA ILE A 59 -7.64 -23.36 10.22
C ILE A 59 -8.77 -22.98 11.18
N HIS A 60 -9.17 -21.70 11.20
CA HIS A 60 -10.16 -21.20 12.16
C HIS A 60 -11.52 -20.86 11.55
N SER A 61 -11.64 -20.87 10.21
CA SER A 61 -12.90 -20.53 9.53
C SER A 61 -13.10 -21.41 8.30
N THR A 62 -14.36 -21.73 8.00
CA THR A 62 -14.76 -22.47 6.80
C THR A 62 -15.17 -21.57 5.65
N VAL A 63 -15.41 -20.28 5.93
CA VAL A 63 -15.83 -19.27 4.95
C VAL A 63 -15.16 -17.96 5.25
N VAL A 64 -14.70 -17.24 4.22
CA VAL A 64 -14.26 -15.85 4.33
C VAL A 64 -15.46 -14.95 4.13
N ASP A 65 -15.96 -14.33 5.21
CA ASP A 65 -17.09 -13.41 5.18
C ASP A 65 -16.61 -11.98 5.51
N PRO A 66 -16.68 -11.02 4.57
CA PRO A 66 -16.22 -9.65 4.82
C PRO A 66 -17.07 -8.89 5.85
N LYS A 67 -18.31 -9.34 6.14
CA LYS A 67 -19.19 -8.75 7.17
C LYS A 67 -18.97 -9.37 8.55
N ASN A 68 -18.39 -10.55 8.60
CA ASN A 68 -18.17 -11.31 9.84
C ASN A 68 -16.80 -11.99 9.78
N PHE A 69 -15.75 -11.19 9.55
CA PHE A 69 -14.40 -11.70 9.38
C PHE A 69 -13.83 -12.15 10.73
N ASP A 70 -13.36 -13.40 10.81
CA ASP A 70 -12.71 -13.91 12.02
C ASP A 70 -11.22 -13.49 12.03
N GLU A 71 -10.85 -12.64 12.99
CA GLU A 71 -9.49 -12.17 13.18
C GLU A 71 -8.48 -13.28 13.42
N LYS A 72 -8.92 -14.43 13.96
CA LYS A 72 -8.09 -15.63 14.15
C LYS A 72 -7.66 -16.27 12.81
N SER A 73 -8.27 -15.85 11.70
CA SER A 73 -7.83 -16.24 10.35
C SER A 73 -6.52 -15.58 9.92
N PHE A 74 -5.88 -14.78 10.77
CA PHE A 74 -4.56 -14.23 10.53
C PHE A 74 -3.56 -14.62 11.62
N VAL A 75 -2.33 -14.86 11.18
CA VAL A 75 -1.15 -14.98 12.05
C VAL A 75 -0.30 -13.74 11.87
N ASP A 76 -0.01 -13.05 12.97
CA ASP A 76 0.86 -11.89 12.98
C ASP A 76 2.31 -12.32 12.79
N PHE A 77 3.00 -11.62 11.90
CA PHE A 77 4.41 -11.84 11.60
C PHE A 77 5.14 -10.50 11.48
N TYR A 78 6.33 -10.41 12.05
CA TYR A 78 7.20 -9.26 11.95
C TYR A 78 8.60 -9.68 11.50
N GLY A 79 9.12 -9.08 10.43
CA GLY A 79 10.45 -9.40 9.92
C GLY A 79 10.81 -8.72 8.60
N ASP A 80 12.04 -8.90 8.16
CA ASP A 80 12.59 -8.30 6.94
C ASP A 80 11.99 -8.90 5.65
N SER A 81 11.32 -10.03 5.77
CA SER A 81 10.57 -10.64 4.66
C SER A 81 9.48 -11.55 5.18
N CYS A 82 8.37 -11.64 4.45
CA CYS A 82 7.25 -12.52 4.75
C CYS A 82 7.12 -13.60 3.67
N ILE A 83 6.77 -14.82 4.08
CA ILE A 83 6.45 -15.94 3.17
C ILE A 83 4.93 -16.13 3.17
N ILE A 84 4.30 -15.93 2.00
CA ILE A 84 2.88 -16.17 1.80
C ILE A 84 2.70 -17.61 1.29
N PRO A 85 1.88 -18.45 1.94
CA PRO A 85 1.62 -19.81 1.47
C PRO A 85 1.07 -19.87 0.04
N PRO A 86 1.17 -21.02 -0.64
CA PRO A 86 0.58 -21.20 -1.98
C PRO A 86 -0.90 -20.87 -2.01
N ASN A 87 -1.35 -20.16 -3.05
CA ASN A 87 -2.76 -19.80 -3.24
C ASN A 87 -3.42 -19.13 -2.02
N SER A 88 -2.63 -18.36 -1.26
CA SER A 88 -3.06 -17.64 -0.06
C SER A 88 -2.75 -16.14 -0.19
N PHE A 89 -3.00 -15.40 0.86
CA PHE A 89 -2.74 -13.96 0.90
C PHE A 89 -2.21 -13.48 2.24
N ALA A 90 -1.67 -12.30 2.25
CA ALA A 90 -1.25 -11.61 3.46
C ALA A 90 -1.63 -10.14 3.38
N LEU A 91 -1.90 -9.55 4.53
CA LEU A 91 -2.00 -8.11 4.68
C LEU A 91 -0.67 -7.58 5.22
N ALA A 92 -0.29 -6.41 4.74
CA ALA A 92 0.81 -5.64 5.28
C ALA A 92 0.41 -4.16 5.32
N ARG A 93 1.31 -3.27 5.73
CA ARG A 93 1.10 -1.84 5.57
C ARG A 93 2.27 -1.18 4.85
N THR A 94 2.04 0.02 4.37
CA THR A 94 3.12 0.85 3.85
C THR A 94 4.06 1.29 4.97
N LEU A 95 5.32 1.51 4.62
CA LEU A 95 6.27 2.20 5.49
C LEU A 95 5.94 3.70 5.51
N GLU A 96 5.46 4.23 4.42
CA GLU A 96 5.05 5.62 4.26
C GLU A 96 3.67 5.88 4.86
N TYR A 97 3.54 6.99 5.57
CA TYR A 97 2.28 7.61 5.96
C TYR A 97 1.85 8.61 4.89
N PHE A 98 0.58 8.59 4.50
CA PHE A 98 0.03 9.46 3.47
C PHE A 98 -0.93 10.50 4.06
N ARG A 99 -0.96 11.71 3.46
CA ARG A 99 -1.94 12.77 3.71
C ARG A 99 -2.41 13.29 2.36
N ILE A 100 -3.52 12.78 1.87
CA ILE A 100 -4.02 13.08 0.52
C ILE A 100 -4.76 14.42 0.54
N PRO A 101 -4.36 15.40 -0.31
CA PRO A 101 -5.07 16.68 -0.43
C PRO A 101 -6.51 16.51 -0.93
N ARG A 102 -7.40 17.45 -0.58
CA ARG A 102 -8.82 17.40 -0.94
C ARG A 102 -9.11 17.38 -2.44
N ASN A 103 -8.22 17.93 -3.25
CA ASN A 103 -8.32 17.96 -4.71
C ASN A 103 -7.55 16.83 -5.40
N VAL A 104 -7.09 15.81 -4.65
CA VAL A 104 -6.27 14.72 -5.19
C VAL A 104 -6.93 13.37 -4.95
N LEU A 105 -6.97 12.57 -6.01
CA LEU A 105 -7.28 11.14 -5.97
C LEU A 105 -6.02 10.36 -6.30
N THR A 106 -5.80 9.22 -5.66
CA THR A 106 -4.71 8.31 -6.00
C THR A 106 -5.22 7.01 -6.59
N ILE A 107 -4.37 6.39 -7.42
CA ILE A 107 -4.55 5.00 -7.85
C ILE A 107 -3.28 4.25 -7.49
N CYS A 108 -3.42 3.15 -6.76
CA CYS A 108 -2.31 2.27 -6.43
C CYS A 108 -2.32 1.04 -7.33
N LEU A 109 -1.17 0.74 -7.92
CA LEU A 109 -0.96 -0.42 -8.81
C LEU A 109 0.17 -1.28 -8.25
N GLY A 110 0.12 -2.58 -8.52
CA GLY A 110 1.19 -3.50 -8.16
C GLY A 110 2.51 -3.17 -8.87
N LYS A 111 3.62 -3.65 -8.32
CA LYS A 111 4.94 -3.48 -8.93
C LYS A 111 5.24 -4.62 -9.89
N SER A 112 5.78 -4.29 -11.07
CA SER A 112 6.05 -5.24 -12.15
C SER A 112 6.94 -6.42 -11.74
N THR A 113 7.83 -6.23 -10.77
CA THR A 113 8.70 -7.29 -10.25
C THR A 113 7.88 -8.39 -9.57
N TYR A 114 6.94 -8.02 -8.69
CA TYR A 114 6.04 -8.97 -8.05
C TYR A 114 5.00 -9.55 -9.01
N ALA A 115 4.43 -8.71 -9.87
CA ALA A 115 3.42 -9.15 -10.85
C ALA A 115 3.95 -10.25 -11.78
N ARG A 116 5.22 -10.18 -12.21
CA ARG A 116 5.87 -11.22 -13.03
C ARG A 116 6.17 -12.52 -12.28
N CYS A 117 6.09 -12.50 -10.96
CA CYS A 117 6.19 -13.68 -10.11
C CYS A 117 4.82 -14.24 -9.69
N GLY A 118 3.72 -13.75 -10.26
CA GLY A 118 2.37 -14.17 -9.90
C GLY A 118 1.92 -13.65 -8.52
N ILE A 119 2.51 -12.55 -8.06
CA ILE A 119 2.13 -11.89 -6.80
C ILE A 119 1.37 -10.62 -7.16
N ILE A 120 0.12 -10.54 -6.71
CA ILE A 120 -0.74 -9.38 -6.92
C ILE A 120 -0.72 -8.52 -5.66
N VAL A 121 -0.55 -7.22 -5.83
CA VAL A 121 -0.79 -6.23 -4.78
C VAL A 121 -2.06 -5.48 -5.17
N ASN A 122 -3.09 -5.60 -4.35
CA ASN A 122 -4.35 -4.88 -4.52
C ASN A 122 -4.45 -3.81 -3.45
N VAL A 123 -4.88 -2.61 -3.84
CA VAL A 123 -5.16 -1.50 -2.92
C VAL A 123 -6.23 -0.63 -3.57
N THR A 124 -7.25 -0.27 -2.80
CA THR A 124 -8.26 0.68 -3.27
C THR A 124 -7.71 2.11 -3.34
N PRO A 125 -8.29 3.02 -4.12
CA PRO A 125 -7.85 4.41 -4.20
C PRO A 125 -7.76 5.09 -2.83
N PHE A 126 -6.71 5.88 -2.59
CA PHE A 126 -6.70 6.80 -1.45
C PHE A 126 -7.48 8.02 -1.86
N GLU A 127 -8.59 8.23 -1.18
CA GLU A 127 -9.55 9.28 -1.53
C GLU A 127 -9.14 10.66 -0.98
N PRO A 128 -9.76 11.74 -1.46
CA PRO A 128 -9.56 13.10 -0.95
C PRO A 128 -9.65 13.18 0.58
N GLU A 129 -8.65 13.79 1.21
CA GLU A 129 -8.49 13.97 2.67
C GLU A 129 -8.34 12.67 3.48
N TRP A 130 -8.14 11.52 2.80
CA TRP A 130 -7.71 10.32 3.51
C TRP A 130 -6.27 10.48 4.02
N GLU A 131 -6.02 10.04 5.24
CA GLU A 131 -4.67 9.95 5.79
C GLU A 131 -4.47 8.65 6.57
N GLY A 132 -3.22 8.15 6.61
CA GLY A 132 -2.88 6.92 7.30
C GLY A 132 -1.74 6.15 6.65
N TYR A 133 -1.40 5.01 7.26
CA TYR A 133 -0.63 3.96 6.60
C TYR A 133 -1.58 3.11 5.76
N VAL A 134 -1.21 2.84 4.51
CA VAL A 134 -2.05 2.05 3.61
C VAL A 134 -1.94 0.58 3.95
N THR A 135 -3.06 -0.11 4.09
CA THR A 135 -3.05 -1.57 4.14
C THR A 135 -2.85 -2.10 2.71
N LEU A 136 -1.89 -3.01 2.56
CA LEU A 136 -1.49 -3.67 1.31
C LEU A 136 -2.03 -5.09 1.32
N GLU A 137 -2.80 -5.47 0.32
CA GLU A 137 -3.33 -6.81 0.17
C GLU A 137 -2.49 -7.60 -0.86
N PHE A 138 -1.58 -8.46 -0.37
CA PHE A 138 -0.75 -9.33 -1.21
C PHE A 138 -1.42 -10.66 -1.44
N SER A 139 -1.70 -11.01 -2.70
CA SER A 139 -2.20 -12.33 -3.08
C SER A 139 -1.11 -13.14 -3.78
N ASN A 140 -0.83 -14.34 -3.29
CA ASN A 140 0.01 -15.33 -3.94
C ASN A 140 -0.85 -16.23 -4.83
N THR A 141 -0.83 -16.01 -6.13
CA THR A 141 -1.60 -16.82 -7.10
C THR A 141 -0.85 -18.05 -7.61
N THR A 142 0.32 -18.35 -7.04
CA THR A 142 1.18 -19.44 -7.47
C THR A 142 1.02 -20.68 -6.58
N PRO A 143 1.34 -21.88 -7.07
CA PRO A 143 1.36 -23.11 -6.27
C PRO A 143 2.59 -23.22 -5.35
N LEU A 144 3.46 -22.21 -5.31
CA LEU A 144 4.66 -22.17 -4.48
C LEU A 144 4.55 -21.08 -3.40
N PRO A 145 5.24 -21.21 -2.27
CA PRO A 145 5.38 -20.11 -1.32
C PRO A 145 5.99 -18.87 -1.98
N ALA A 146 5.43 -17.71 -1.75
CA ALA A 146 5.88 -16.44 -2.31
C ALA A 146 6.52 -15.55 -1.25
N LYS A 147 7.63 -14.89 -1.59
CA LYS A 147 8.39 -14.05 -0.66
C LYS A 147 8.15 -12.57 -0.94
N ILE A 148 7.80 -11.82 0.09
CA ILE A 148 7.67 -10.36 0.10
C ILE A 148 8.78 -9.78 0.96
N TYR A 149 9.43 -8.70 0.51
CA TYR A 149 10.51 -8.04 1.23
C TYR A 149 10.01 -6.77 1.92
N ALA A 150 10.28 -6.64 3.21
CA ALA A 150 10.08 -5.39 3.94
C ALA A 150 11.16 -4.35 3.61
N GLY A 151 10.82 -3.08 3.72
CA GLY A 151 11.75 -1.97 3.42
C GLY A 151 12.04 -1.77 1.94
N GLU A 152 11.45 -2.58 1.05
CA GLU A 152 11.63 -2.52 -0.40
C GLU A 152 10.33 -2.13 -1.12
N GLY A 153 10.45 -1.73 -2.39
CA GLY A 153 9.31 -1.30 -3.19
C GLY A 153 8.34 -2.44 -3.50
N CYS A 154 7.04 -2.21 -3.28
CA CYS A 154 6.03 -3.26 -3.47
C CYS A 154 4.86 -2.87 -4.39
N ALA A 155 4.58 -1.58 -4.51
CA ALA A 155 3.50 -1.07 -5.36
C ALA A 155 3.82 0.36 -5.81
N GLN A 156 3.07 0.89 -6.77
CA GLN A 156 3.23 2.25 -7.27
C GLN A 156 1.93 3.04 -7.11
N VAL A 157 2.05 4.24 -6.56
CA VAL A 157 0.94 5.18 -6.41
C VAL A 157 1.03 6.25 -7.49
N LEU A 158 -0.05 6.46 -8.21
CA LEU A 158 -0.27 7.56 -9.16
C LEU A 158 -1.15 8.61 -8.52
N PHE A 159 -0.86 9.89 -8.78
CA PHE A 159 -1.59 11.02 -8.22
C PHE A 159 -2.31 11.78 -9.34
N PHE A 160 -3.59 12.04 -9.14
CA PHE A 160 -4.45 12.77 -10.07
C PHE A 160 -5.07 13.97 -9.34
N GLU A 161 -4.84 15.15 -9.85
CA GLU A 161 -5.50 16.36 -9.35
C GLU A 161 -6.78 16.62 -10.14
N SER A 162 -7.87 16.84 -9.42
CA SER A 162 -9.17 17.15 -10.02
C SER A 162 -9.24 18.59 -10.50
N ASP A 163 -10.01 18.83 -11.55
CA ASP A 163 -10.31 20.17 -12.07
C ASP A 163 -11.28 20.91 -11.15
N GLU A 164 -12.07 20.15 -10.38
CA GLU A 164 -13.05 20.66 -9.42
C GLU A 164 -12.86 19.92 -8.08
N VAL A 165 -12.91 20.67 -6.98
CA VAL A 165 -12.79 20.10 -5.62
C VAL A 165 -14.07 19.36 -5.27
N CYS A 166 -13.96 18.16 -4.70
CA CYS A 166 -15.12 17.37 -4.29
C CYS A 166 -15.92 18.06 -3.17
N GLU A 167 -17.23 17.99 -3.27
CA GLU A 167 -18.14 18.53 -2.24
C GLU A 167 -17.98 17.77 -0.92
N THR A 168 -17.90 16.44 -0.98
CA THR A 168 -17.77 15.58 0.18
C THR A 168 -16.51 14.70 0.07
N SER A 169 -15.56 14.89 0.99
CA SER A 169 -14.32 14.09 1.04
C SER A 169 -14.49 12.79 1.86
N TYR A 170 -13.45 11.95 1.85
CA TYR A 170 -13.41 10.75 2.70
C TYR A 170 -13.50 11.08 4.19
N LYS A 171 -12.86 12.16 4.62
CA LYS A 171 -12.90 12.66 5.99
C LYS A 171 -14.28 13.18 6.36
N ASP A 172 -14.93 13.95 5.48
CA ASP A 172 -16.26 14.53 5.72
C ASP A 172 -17.33 13.45 5.98
N ARG A 173 -17.27 12.33 5.25
CA ARG A 173 -18.21 11.20 5.43
C ARG A 173 -17.81 10.21 6.51
N GLY A 174 -16.77 10.51 7.31
CA GLY A 174 -16.31 9.63 8.39
C GLY A 174 -15.85 8.26 7.89
N GLY A 175 -15.07 8.24 6.80
CA GLY A 175 -14.63 7.00 6.16
C GLY A 175 -13.97 6.03 7.13
N LYS A 176 -14.39 4.76 7.10
CA LYS A 176 -14.05 3.72 8.10
C LYS A 176 -12.56 3.38 8.24
N TYR A 177 -11.76 3.77 7.26
CA TYR A 177 -10.31 3.55 7.24
C TYR A 177 -9.50 4.84 7.40
N GLN A 178 -10.11 5.92 7.89
CA GLN A 178 -9.41 7.16 8.20
C GLN A 178 -8.44 6.97 9.36
N GLY A 179 -7.21 7.50 9.24
CA GLY A 179 -6.22 7.49 10.31
C GLY A 179 -5.65 6.12 10.66
N GLN A 180 -5.51 5.22 9.68
CA GLN A 180 -4.93 3.88 9.91
C GLN A 180 -3.51 3.97 10.46
N VAL A 181 -3.22 3.27 11.56
CA VAL A 181 -1.91 3.26 12.23
C VAL A 181 -1.13 1.98 11.96
N GLY A 182 -1.79 0.83 11.88
CA GLY A 182 -1.22 -0.49 11.62
C GLY A 182 -1.90 -1.20 10.45
N VAL A 183 -1.67 -2.51 10.32
CA VAL A 183 -2.40 -3.35 9.36
C VAL A 183 -3.85 -3.47 9.82
N THR A 184 -4.75 -2.89 9.03
CA THR A 184 -6.18 -2.82 9.38
C THR A 184 -6.94 -3.98 8.76
N LEU A 185 -7.74 -4.67 9.56
CA LEU A 185 -8.63 -5.76 9.13
C LEU A 185 -9.89 -5.23 8.45
N PRO A 186 -10.64 -6.09 7.72
CA PRO A 186 -11.90 -5.70 7.10
C PRO A 186 -12.88 -5.10 8.12
N LYS A 187 -13.54 -4.00 7.74
CA LYS A 187 -14.62 -3.36 8.49
C LYS A 187 -15.86 -3.32 7.60
N ALA A 188 -16.98 -3.81 8.09
CA ALA A 188 -18.25 -3.74 7.38
C ALA A 188 -18.92 -2.35 7.54
#